data_ea34d0d35c5ec40ff9c2df014f9356d9
#
_entry.id   ea34d0d35c5ec40ff9c2df014f9356d9
#
_cell.length_a   1.000
_cell.length_b   1.000
_cell.length_c   1.000
_cell.angle_alpha   90.00
_cell.angle_beta   90.00
_cell.angle_gamma   90.00
#
_symmetry.space_group_name_H-M   'P 1'
#
loop_
_entity.id
_entity.type
_entity.pdbx_description
1 polymer ?
#
loop_
_entity_poly.entity_id
_entity_poly.type
_entity_poly.pdbx_seq_one_letter_code
_entity_poly.pdbx_strand_id
1 'polypeptide(L)'
;MEALLHYAWQHRLFLPEPMRTVDGLSIEIIDTGLHNHDAGPDFFNAKIKIGGQLWVGNVEIHERSSDWYRHGHETDENYNNVVLHVVRIADCTVETANGRALPQWEMGVPETLTAQFEALCTAPHYPPCRETLETIDDFARKAWLCALTVERLEEKTERILYWLRETAGDWERTFFITLARAFGFGKNSEAFQLWAATLDPQHMAKHRDNAFQIEALFFGQAGLLDAEATPAHQHDEHFQQLEKEYHFLRQKFVISPISSSEWRFLRLRPQNFPHVRLAQMAALYVSGHLSFDAVRECEALDELRNKFVFNTLPYWETHYTFGKKEEKSAKQIDISKSSSQIKNADSIELVPSCEPETPTSEKKTRRTAHRGEKRRDACLSRNSIDLLFINAIVPSLFAYARTHHDDERAARALEWLEQLRAESNATVRAWHEAGLTARHAADSQAMLQLKQHYCDRKDCLRCRFGAYFMRAAHR
;
A
#
# COMPACT_ATOMS: atom_id res chain seq x y z
N MET A 1 9.86 26.43 7.65
CA MET A 1 11.14 26.50 8.39
C MET A 1 10.97 25.94 9.81
N GLU A 2 9.84 26.12 10.47
CA GLU A 2 9.51 25.67 11.83
C GLU A 2 9.79 24.16 12.08
N ALA A 3 9.36 23.26 11.17
CA ALA A 3 9.69 21.84 11.26
C ALA A 3 11.21 21.55 11.36
N LEU A 4 12.06 22.38 10.74
CA LEU A 4 13.51 22.24 10.87
C LEU A 4 13.98 22.69 12.28
N LEU A 5 13.34 23.70 12.87
CA LEU A 5 13.62 24.12 14.26
C LEU A 5 13.23 23.03 15.24
N HIS A 6 12.05 22.39 15.08
CA HIS A 6 11.63 21.23 15.89
C HIS A 6 12.64 20.09 15.78
N TYR A 7 13.10 19.78 14.56
CA TYR A 7 14.11 18.74 14.35
C TYR A 7 15.45 19.10 15.00
N ALA A 8 15.91 20.35 14.85
CA ALA A 8 17.14 20.82 15.45
C ALA A 8 17.06 20.78 17.00
N TRP A 9 15.95 21.20 17.59
CA TRP A 9 15.69 21.10 19.02
C TRP A 9 15.72 19.65 19.51
N GLN A 10 14.92 18.80 18.93
CA GLN A 10 14.79 17.39 19.32
C GLN A 10 16.12 16.64 19.28
N HIS A 11 16.94 16.90 18.27
CA HIS A 11 18.21 16.23 18.06
C HIS A 11 19.41 17.02 18.56
N ARG A 12 19.20 18.17 19.19
CA ARG A 12 20.25 19.08 19.70
C ARG A 12 21.26 19.49 18.61
N LEU A 13 20.75 19.80 17.42
CA LEU A 13 21.54 20.18 16.25
C LEU A 13 21.54 21.72 16.08
N PHE A 14 21.82 22.45 17.12
CA PHE A 14 21.96 23.91 17.14
C PHE A 14 23.43 24.31 17.27
N LEU A 15 23.73 25.59 16.98
CA LEU A 15 25.10 26.11 17.04
C LEU A 15 25.70 25.93 18.46
N PRO A 16 27.00 25.58 18.58
CA PRO A 16 27.68 25.32 19.86
C PRO A 16 28.04 26.62 20.61
N GLU A 17 27.20 27.64 20.51
CA GLU A 17 27.38 28.90 21.23
C GLU A 17 26.84 28.80 22.64
N PRO A 18 27.32 29.66 23.59
CA PRO A 18 26.74 29.70 24.93
C PRO A 18 25.25 30.03 24.85
N MET A 19 24.40 29.04 25.18
CA MET A 19 22.94 29.22 25.15
C MET A 19 22.52 30.23 26.23
N ARG A 20 21.85 31.30 25.79
CA ARG A 20 21.31 32.34 26.66
C ARG A 20 19.93 32.76 26.19
N THR A 21 19.07 33.10 27.15
CA THR A 21 17.82 33.78 26.81
C THR A 21 18.09 35.15 26.21
N VAL A 22 17.11 35.74 25.57
CA VAL A 22 17.17 37.13 25.06
C VAL A 22 17.55 38.11 26.18
N ASP A 23 17.12 37.83 27.40
CA ASP A 23 17.46 38.62 28.62
C ASP A 23 18.83 38.28 29.23
N GLY A 24 19.62 37.40 28.58
CA GLY A 24 20.99 37.09 28.95
C GLY A 24 21.15 35.97 29.99
N LEU A 25 20.10 35.32 30.46
CA LEU A 25 20.17 34.20 31.41
C LEU A 25 20.78 32.97 30.72
N SER A 26 21.66 32.25 31.44
CA SER A 26 22.25 31.00 30.90
C SER A 26 21.19 29.92 30.76
N ILE A 27 21.28 29.14 29.67
CA ILE A 27 20.41 27.99 29.38
C ILE A 27 21.27 26.69 29.37
N GLU A 28 20.78 25.65 30.03
CA GLU A 28 21.32 24.28 29.96
C GLU A 28 20.15 23.33 29.68
N ILE A 29 20.13 22.66 28.53
CA ILE A 29 19.09 21.72 28.14
C ILE A 29 19.45 20.34 28.67
N ILE A 30 18.75 19.86 29.71
CA ILE A 30 18.93 18.52 30.29
C ILE A 30 18.15 17.49 29.47
N ASP A 31 16.88 17.81 29.16
CA ASP A 31 15.98 16.96 28.38
C ASP A 31 15.13 17.86 27.46
N THR A 32 15.07 17.52 26.17
CA THR A 32 14.29 18.27 25.18
C THR A 32 12.79 18.06 25.29
N GLY A 33 12.37 17.05 26.06
CA GLY A 33 10.98 16.67 26.20
C GLY A 33 10.48 15.73 25.09
N LEU A 34 9.18 15.43 25.17
CA LEU A 34 8.49 14.57 24.21
C LEU A 34 7.83 15.43 23.14
N HIS A 35 8.18 15.20 21.88
CA HIS A 35 7.57 15.91 20.75
C HIS A 35 6.07 15.60 20.68
N ASN A 36 5.26 16.65 20.66
CA ASN A 36 3.81 16.58 20.49
C ASN A 36 3.45 16.68 19.00
N HIS A 37 2.47 15.88 18.58
CA HIS A 37 1.94 15.88 17.22
C HIS A 37 0.44 16.28 17.20
N ASP A 38 -0.11 16.55 18.36
CA ASP A 38 -1.51 16.94 18.56
C ASP A 38 -1.60 18.43 18.96
N ALA A 39 -2.77 18.88 19.36
CA ALA A 39 -2.97 20.24 19.87
C ALA A 39 -2.21 20.50 21.17
N GLY A 40 -1.71 21.72 21.35
CA GLY A 40 -0.94 22.16 22.52
C GLY A 40 0.54 22.36 22.20
N PRO A 41 1.38 22.66 23.22
CA PRO A 41 2.79 22.94 23.04
C PRO A 41 3.58 21.85 22.32
N ASP A 42 4.59 22.24 21.54
CA ASP A 42 5.38 21.36 20.67
C ASP A 42 6.15 20.26 21.39
N PHE A 43 6.64 20.52 22.59
CA PHE A 43 7.37 19.54 23.39
C PHE A 43 6.88 19.55 24.83
N PHE A 44 6.51 18.36 25.34
CA PHE A 44 6.05 18.16 26.71
C PHE A 44 7.17 17.74 27.65
N ASN A 45 7.11 18.22 28.87
CA ASN A 45 7.98 17.78 29.99
C ASN A 45 9.49 17.94 29.74
N ALA A 46 9.88 18.97 29.02
CA ALA A 46 11.29 19.33 28.90
C ALA A 46 11.89 19.70 30.25
N LYS A 47 13.20 19.42 30.44
CA LYS A 47 13.96 19.77 31.62
C LYS A 47 15.08 20.72 31.24
N ILE A 48 15.00 21.96 31.72
CA ILE A 48 15.88 23.06 31.33
C ILE A 48 16.31 23.83 32.54
N LYS A 49 17.60 24.13 32.67
CA LYS A 49 18.06 25.14 33.67
C LYS A 49 18.14 26.50 32.97
N ILE A 50 17.48 27.50 33.55
CA ILE A 50 17.51 28.90 33.10
C ILE A 50 18.01 29.74 34.26
N GLY A 51 19.10 30.48 34.08
CA GLY A 51 19.72 31.27 35.15
C GLY A 51 20.15 30.44 36.38
N GLY A 52 20.48 29.13 36.16
CA GLY A 52 20.85 28.19 37.23
C GLY A 52 19.65 27.49 37.93
N GLN A 53 18.42 27.92 37.67
CA GLN A 53 17.21 27.30 38.23
C GLN A 53 16.68 26.22 37.29
N LEU A 54 16.35 25.04 37.84
CA LEU A 54 15.74 23.94 37.07
C LEU A 54 14.24 24.18 36.86
N TRP A 55 13.83 24.16 35.59
CA TRP A 55 12.46 24.19 35.14
C TRP A 55 12.07 22.86 34.51
N VAL A 56 10.87 22.40 34.84
CA VAL A 56 10.23 21.26 34.15
C VAL A 56 8.91 21.73 33.59
N GLY A 57 8.73 21.65 32.30
CA GLY A 57 7.53 22.14 31.63
C GLY A 57 7.60 21.94 30.11
N ASN A 58 6.78 22.68 29.41
CA ASN A 58 6.64 22.55 27.98
C ASN A 58 7.55 23.55 27.22
N VAL A 59 7.86 23.25 25.97
CA VAL A 59 8.58 24.16 25.08
C VAL A 59 7.73 24.39 23.84
N GLU A 60 7.66 25.66 23.43
CA GLU A 60 7.04 26.07 22.18
C GLU A 60 8.10 26.62 21.24
N ILE A 61 7.98 26.33 19.95
CA ILE A 61 8.99 26.67 18.93
C ILE A 61 8.33 27.37 17.75
N HIS A 62 8.79 28.60 17.44
CA HIS A 62 8.31 29.36 16.30
C HIS A 62 9.45 29.90 15.43
N GLU A 63 9.14 30.36 14.25
CA GLU A 63 10.10 31.11 13.44
C GLU A 63 10.34 32.51 14.01
N ARG A 64 9.28 33.16 14.50
CA ARG A 64 9.33 34.49 15.14
C ARG A 64 8.59 34.49 16.47
N SER A 65 9.01 35.33 17.40
CA SER A 65 8.27 35.49 18.66
C SER A 65 6.84 35.96 18.45
N SER A 66 6.61 36.84 17.47
CA SER A 66 5.27 37.36 17.12
C SER A 66 4.29 36.28 16.63
N ASP A 67 4.78 35.10 16.25
CA ASP A 67 3.92 33.95 15.87
C ASP A 67 3.13 33.43 17.07
N TRP A 68 3.62 33.61 18.29
CA TRP A 68 2.90 33.34 19.54
C TRP A 68 1.50 33.98 19.56
N TYR A 69 1.45 35.28 19.23
CA TYR A 69 0.20 36.04 19.18
C TYR A 69 -0.63 35.72 17.92
N ARG A 70 0.02 35.44 16.81
CA ARG A 70 -0.67 35.04 15.58
C ARG A 70 -1.43 33.72 15.75
N HIS A 71 -0.91 32.81 16.57
CA HIS A 71 -1.53 31.52 16.88
C HIS A 71 -2.49 31.58 18.08
N GLY A 72 -2.56 32.74 18.80
CA GLY A 72 -3.49 32.95 19.92
C GLY A 72 -3.07 32.28 21.23
N HIS A 73 -1.78 31.97 21.40
CA HIS A 73 -1.27 31.25 22.57
C HIS A 73 -1.32 32.09 23.86
N GLU A 74 -1.37 33.41 23.74
CA GLU A 74 -1.52 34.35 24.87
C GLU A 74 -2.88 34.24 25.58
N THR A 75 -3.85 33.60 24.95
CA THR A 75 -5.20 33.39 25.52
C THR A 75 -5.50 31.91 25.83
N ASP A 76 -4.63 30.99 25.43
CA ASP A 76 -4.83 29.56 25.63
C ASP A 76 -4.12 29.08 26.93
N GLU A 77 -4.91 28.59 27.87
CA GLU A 77 -4.43 28.07 29.16
C GLU A 77 -3.51 26.84 29.02
N ASN A 78 -3.59 26.09 27.93
CA ASN A 78 -2.72 24.93 27.68
C ASN A 78 -1.24 25.35 27.57
N TYR A 79 -0.96 26.62 27.22
CA TYR A 79 0.39 27.17 27.11
C TYR A 79 0.93 27.78 28.40
N ASN A 80 0.14 27.81 29.47
CA ASN A 80 0.59 28.34 30.80
C ASN A 80 1.78 27.55 31.40
N ASN A 81 1.99 26.29 30.97
CA ASN A 81 3.09 25.44 31.43
C ASN A 81 4.32 25.50 30.50
N VAL A 82 4.32 26.37 29.47
CA VAL A 82 5.50 26.61 28.64
C VAL A 82 6.56 27.31 29.49
N VAL A 83 7.77 26.75 29.56
CA VAL A 83 8.89 27.26 30.35
C VAL A 83 9.95 27.96 29.53
N LEU A 84 9.99 27.69 28.23
CA LEU A 84 10.89 28.32 27.28
C LEU A 84 10.19 28.45 25.93
N HIS A 85 10.26 29.62 25.30
CA HIS A 85 9.87 29.87 23.93
C HIS A 85 11.15 29.91 23.08
N VAL A 86 11.30 28.95 22.16
CA VAL A 86 12.46 28.83 21.26
C VAL A 86 12.07 29.46 19.92
N VAL A 87 12.88 30.40 19.44
CA VAL A 87 12.58 31.10 18.18
C VAL A 87 13.82 31.21 17.31
N ARG A 88 13.64 31.43 16.04
CA ARG A 88 14.73 31.84 15.14
C ARG A 88 15.01 33.34 15.24
N ILE A 89 13.97 34.14 15.46
CA ILE A 89 14.04 35.60 15.55
C ILE A 89 13.16 36.06 16.71
N ALA A 90 13.76 36.67 17.74
CA ALA A 90 13.04 37.27 18.85
C ALA A 90 12.67 38.71 18.50
N ASP A 91 11.52 38.93 17.88
CA ASP A 91 11.03 40.23 17.43
C ASP A 91 10.07 40.93 18.42
N CYS A 92 9.60 40.22 19.43
CA CYS A 92 8.79 40.77 20.53
C CYS A 92 8.89 39.95 21.82
N THR A 93 8.48 40.51 22.93
CA THR A 93 8.26 39.75 24.17
C THR A 93 6.94 39.04 24.15
N VAL A 94 6.85 37.87 24.78
CA VAL A 94 5.62 37.08 24.84
C VAL A 94 5.22 36.77 26.28
N GLU A 95 3.90 36.68 26.51
CA GLU A 95 3.31 36.36 27.81
C GLU A 95 2.31 35.24 27.65
N THR A 96 2.18 34.42 28.67
CA THR A 96 1.17 33.37 28.78
C THR A 96 -0.18 33.93 29.21
N ALA A 97 -1.26 33.16 29.11
CA ALA A 97 -2.63 33.58 29.45
C ALA A 97 -2.74 34.04 30.95
N ASN A 98 -1.86 33.58 31.82
CA ASN A 98 -1.80 34.05 33.20
C ASN A 98 -0.89 35.28 33.43
N GLY A 99 -0.41 35.93 32.34
CA GLY A 99 0.40 37.15 32.40
C GLY A 99 1.87 36.94 32.77
N ARG A 100 2.38 35.70 32.71
CA ARG A 100 3.79 35.40 32.99
C ARG A 100 4.60 35.64 31.69
N ALA A 101 5.60 36.53 31.77
CA ALA A 101 6.58 36.70 30.70
C ALA A 101 7.38 35.39 30.50
N LEU A 102 7.49 34.95 29.22
CA LEU A 102 8.23 33.76 28.89
C LEU A 102 9.69 34.06 28.56
N PRO A 103 10.64 33.30 29.15
CA PRO A 103 12.01 33.29 28.66
C PRO A 103 12.04 32.87 27.18
N GLN A 104 12.78 33.61 26.36
CA GLN A 104 12.94 33.33 24.96
C GLN A 104 14.39 33.02 24.64
N TRP A 105 14.60 32.08 23.70
CA TRP A 105 15.93 31.75 23.19
C TRP A 105 15.95 31.78 21.68
N GLU A 106 16.83 32.61 21.11
CA GLU A 106 17.13 32.57 19.68
C GLU A 106 18.04 31.39 19.39
N MET A 107 17.45 30.31 18.84
CA MET A 107 18.17 29.11 18.49
C MET A 107 18.82 29.25 17.11
N GLY A 108 20.15 29.34 17.11
CA GLY A 108 20.94 29.29 15.87
C GLY A 108 20.98 27.86 15.30
N VAL A 109 20.58 27.72 14.06
CA VAL A 109 20.67 26.45 13.32
C VAL A 109 21.83 26.54 12.32
N PRO A 110 22.71 25.52 12.21
CA PRO A 110 23.79 25.51 11.23
C PRO A 110 23.29 25.73 9.80
N GLU A 111 23.95 26.58 9.04
CA GLU A 111 23.61 26.83 7.63
C GLU A 111 23.64 25.53 6.79
N THR A 112 24.58 24.64 7.09
CA THR A 112 24.69 23.32 6.46
C THR A 112 23.42 22.49 6.64
N LEU A 113 22.82 22.51 7.85
CA LEU A 113 21.57 21.80 8.14
C LEU A 113 20.38 22.39 7.37
N THR A 114 20.35 23.73 7.29
CA THR A 114 19.32 24.44 6.52
C THR A 114 19.44 24.11 5.02
N ALA A 115 20.64 24.19 4.45
CA ALA A 115 20.88 23.87 3.05
C ALA A 115 20.54 22.42 2.70
N GLN A 116 20.81 21.47 3.59
CA GLN A 116 20.45 20.07 3.41
C GLN A 116 18.93 19.87 3.43
N PHE A 117 18.23 20.49 4.36
CA PHE A 117 16.78 20.42 4.40
C PHE A 117 16.15 21.01 3.14
N GLU A 118 16.63 22.16 2.67
CA GLU A 118 16.21 22.76 1.40
C GLU A 118 16.49 21.82 0.21
N ALA A 119 17.66 21.18 0.18
CA ALA A 119 18.00 20.19 -0.85
C ALA A 119 17.01 19.01 -0.87
N LEU A 120 16.62 18.49 0.28
CA LEU A 120 15.58 17.45 0.35
C LEU A 120 14.21 17.93 -0.15
N CYS A 121 13.84 19.17 0.19
CA CYS A 121 12.55 19.76 -0.19
C CYS A 121 12.45 20.08 -1.68
N THR A 122 13.58 20.44 -2.31
CA THR A 122 13.65 20.90 -3.71
C THR A 122 14.19 19.88 -4.68
N ALA A 123 14.60 18.69 -4.19
CA ALA A 123 15.18 17.64 -5.02
C ALA A 123 14.29 17.32 -6.25
N PRO A 124 14.86 17.36 -7.48
CA PRO A 124 14.09 17.10 -8.70
C PRO A 124 13.84 15.62 -8.95
N HIS A 125 14.53 14.76 -8.22
CA HIS A 125 14.48 13.30 -8.37
C HIS A 125 13.76 12.63 -7.19
N TYR A 126 13.35 11.40 -7.40
CA TYR A 126 12.72 10.57 -6.39
C TYR A 126 13.59 9.31 -6.15
N PRO A 127 13.81 8.90 -4.90
CA PRO A 127 13.54 9.64 -3.65
C PRO A 127 14.51 10.82 -3.45
N PRO A 128 14.12 11.87 -2.69
CA PRO A 128 14.98 13.05 -2.48
C PRO A 128 16.36 12.72 -1.89
N CYS A 129 16.44 11.71 -1.01
CA CYS A 129 17.66 11.29 -0.31
C CYS A 129 18.45 10.19 -1.04
N ARG A 130 18.24 9.96 -2.37
CA ARG A 130 18.83 8.84 -3.11
C ARG A 130 20.34 8.73 -2.98
N GLU A 131 21.04 9.85 -2.93
CA GLU A 131 22.51 9.91 -2.90
C GLU A 131 23.12 9.30 -1.63
N THR A 132 22.36 9.27 -0.54
CA THR A 132 22.81 8.72 0.74
C THR A 132 22.36 7.29 0.99
N LEU A 133 21.45 6.74 0.19
CA LEU A 133 20.89 5.40 0.43
C LEU A 133 21.95 4.31 0.45
N GLU A 134 22.96 4.40 -0.43
CA GLU A 134 24.05 3.43 -0.49
C GLU A 134 24.99 3.51 0.71
N THR A 135 25.08 4.68 1.35
CA THR A 135 25.96 4.90 2.53
C THR A 135 25.33 4.43 3.83
N ILE A 136 24.02 4.18 3.85
CA ILE A 136 23.30 3.66 5.02
C ILE A 136 23.65 2.18 5.19
N ASP A 137 24.04 1.78 6.39
CA ASP A 137 24.32 0.38 6.67
C ASP A 137 23.10 -0.52 6.47
N ASP A 138 23.32 -1.78 6.13
CA ASP A 138 22.28 -2.72 5.76
C ASP A 138 21.32 -3.03 6.92
N PHE A 139 21.81 -3.03 8.16
CA PHE A 139 20.97 -3.23 9.34
C PHE A 139 19.99 -2.07 9.53
N ALA A 140 20.45 -0.82 9.42
CA ALA A 140 19.61 0.37 9.56
C ALA A 140 18.55 0.43 8.44
N ARG A 141 18.91 0.06 7.19
CA ARG A 141 17.97 -0.05 6.08
C ARG A 141 16.87 -1.07 6.36
N LYS A 142 17.27 -2.28 6.77
CA LYS A 142 16.32 -3.37 7.11
C LYS A 142 15.43 -3.00 8.28
N ALA A 143 16.01 -2.46 9.35
CA ALA A 143 15.25 -2.05 10.54
C ALA A 143 14.19 -0.98 10.21
N TRP A 144 14.51 -0.03 9.30
CA TRP A 144 13.52 0.96 8.88
C TRP A 144 12.44 0.36 8.00
N LEU A 145 12.78 -0.51 7.03
CA LEU A 145 11.79 -1.21 6.20
C LEU A 145 10.87 -2.09 7.04
N CYS A 146 11.38 -2.82 8.03
CA CYS A 146 10.54 -3.59 8.96
C CYS A 146 9.54 -2.70 9.70
N ALA A 147 9.98 -1.56 10.25
CA ALA A 147 9.09 -0.63 10.93
C ALA A 147 7.99 -0.09 10.02
N LEU A 148 8.34 0.29 8.78
CA LEU A 148 7.39 0.76 7.76
C LEU A 148 6.41 -0.34 7.31
N THR A 149 6.84 -1.60 7.30
CA THR A 149 5.93 -2.73 7.01
C THR A 149 4.85 -2.86 8.07
N VAL A 150 5.24 -2.74 9.34
CA VAL A 150 4.28 -2.77 10.46
C VAL A 150 3.34 -1.56 10.39
N GLU A 151 3.87 -0.36 10.20
CA GLU A 151 3.06 0.86 10.02
C GLU A 151 2.04 0.72 8.88
N ARG A 152 2.45 0.11 7.76
CA ARG A 152 1.56 -0.20 6.64
C ARG A 152 0.47 -1.19 6.98
N LEU A 153 0.77 -2.22 7.76
CA LEU A 153 -0.21 -3.19 8.24
C LEU A 153 -1.17 -2.56 9.24
N GLU A 154 -0.70 -1.71 10.14
CA GLU A 154 -1.55 -0.98 11.09
C GLU A 154 -2.55 -0.07 10.38
N GLU A 155 -2.12 0.69 9.36
CA GLU A 155 -3.02 1.49 8.53
C GLU A 155 -4.12 0.64 7.84
N LYS A 156 -3.74 -0.53 7.32
CA LYS A 156 -4.71 -1.47 6.75
C LYS A 156 -5.64 -2.05 7.82
N THR A 157 -5.12 -2.31 9.00
CA THR A 157 -5.87 -2.81 10.15
C THR A 157 -6.96 -1.85 10.58
N GLU A 158 -6.70 -0.56 10.65
CA GLU A 158 -7.72 0.43 11.02
C GLU A 158 -8.93 0.40 10.08
N ARG A 159 -8.70 0.23 8.78
CA ARG A 159 -9.79 0.06 7.82
C ARG A 159 -10.58 -1.23 8.04
N ILE A 160 -9.90 -2.32 8.39
CA ILE A 160 -10.55 -3.60 8.71
C ILE A 160 -11.37 -3.48 9.99
N LEU A 161 -10.84 -2.82 11.02
CA LEU A 161 -11.54 -2.58 12.28
C LEU A 161 -12.74 -1.65 12.12
N TYR A 162 -12.66 -0.68 11.21
CA TYR A 162 -13.84 0.10 10.82
C TYR A 162 -14.96 -0.83 10.34
N TRP A 163 -14.69 -1.70 9.36
CA TRP A 163 -15.68 -2.65 8.85
C TRP A 163 -16.11 -3.68 9.89
N LEU A 164 -15.24 -4.09 10.79
CA LEU A 164 -15.60 -4.99 11.87
C LEU A 164 -16.66 -4.37 12.80
N ARG A 165 -16.58 -3.07 13.06
CA ARG A 165 -17.63 -2.34 13.80
C ARG A 165 -18.94 -2.26 13.01
N GLU A 166 -18.85 -1.92 11.71
CA GLU A 166 -20.02 -1.84 10.83
C GLU A 166 -20.75 -3.19 10.65
N THR A 167 -20.02 -4.29 10.76
CA THR A 167 -20.56 -5.66 10.67
C THR A 167 -20.87 -6.27 12.05
N ALA A 168 -20.95 -5.47 13.11
CA ALA A 168 -21.24 -5.90 14.46
C ALA A 168 -20.32 -7.03 14.98
N GLY A 169 -19.04 -7.01 14.60
CA GLY A 169 -18.03 -7.97 15.05
C GLY A 169 -17.96 -9.25 14.20
N ASP A 170 -18.65 -9.31 13.07
CA ASP A 170 -18.62 -10.46 12.16
C ASP A 170 -17.34 -10.45 11.32
N TRP A 171 -16.36 -11.28 11.69
CA TRP A 171 -15.09 -11.43 11.00
C TRP A 171 -15.22 -12.03 9.59
N GLU A 172 -16.15 -12.96 9.36
CA GLU A 172 -16.37 -13.54 8.02
C GLU A 172 -16.89 -12.49 7.04
N ARG A 173 -17.87 -11.69 7.47
CA ARG A 173 -18.38 -10.58 6.65
C ARG A 173 -17.35 -9.51 6.42
N THR A 174 -16.59 -9.13 7.45
CA THR A 174 -15.49 -8.16 7.36
C THR A 174 -14.41 -8.63 6.40
N PHE A 175 -14.03 -9.91 6.49
CA PHE A 175 -13.07 -10.52 5.59
C PHE A 175 -13.56 -10.54 4.14
N PHE A 176 -14.82 -10.90 3.91
CA PHE A 176 -15.42 -10.85 2.58
C PHE A 176 -15.35 -9.45 1.96
N ILE A 177 -15.69 -8.39 2.71
CA ILE A 177 -15.60 -6.99 2.27
C ILE A 177 -14.13 -6.61 1.97
N THR A 178 -13.20 -7.01 2.84
CA THR A 178 -11.77 -6.73 2.68
C THR A 178 -11.20 -7.44 1.45
N LEU A 179 -11.56 -8.70 1.24
CA LEU A 179 -11.18 -9.49 0.09
C LEU A 179 -11.74 -8.89 -1.21
N ALA A 180 -13.01 -8.50 -1.21
CA ALA A 180 -13.65 -7.83 -2.33
C ALA A 180 -12.92 -6.55 -2.72
N ARG A 181 -12.59 -5.69 -1.74
CA ARG A 181 -11.76 -4.50 -1.98
C ARG A 181 -10.44 -4.83 -2.69
N ALA A 182 -9.77 -5.90 -2.27
CA ALA A 182 -8.51 -6.33 -2.88
C ALA A 182 -8.71 -6.84 -4.32
N PHE A 183 -9.85 -7.48 -4.65
CA PHE A 183 -10.22 -7.87 -6.02
C PHE A 183 -10.41 -6.69 -6.98
N GLY A 184 -10.59 -5.49 -6.47
CA GLY A 184 -10.62 -4.26 -7.27
C GLY A 184 -9.26 -3.85 -7.83
N PHE A 185 -8.16 -4.44 -7.38
CA PHE A 185 -6.78 -4.22 -7.82
C PHE A 185 -6.43 -2.74 -8.05
N GLY A 186 -6.81 -1.91 -7.10
CA GLY A 186 -6.59 -0.48 -7.06
C GLY A 186 -7.72 0.33 -7.66
N LYS A 187 -7.93 0.30 -8.98
CA LYS A 187 -8.90 1.20 -9.65
C LYS A 187 -10.35 1.02 -9.22
N ASN A 188 -10.75 -0.21 -8.94
CA ASN A 188 -12.12 -0.56 -8.53
C ASN A 188 -12.22 -1.00 -7.06
N SER A 189 -11.21 -0.74 -6.24
CA SER A 189 -11.20 -1.18 -4.85
C SER A 189 -12.37 -0.61 -4.05
N GLU A 190 -12.70 0.67 -4.23
CA GLU A 190 -13.84 1.31 -3.56
C GLU A 190 -15.18 0.71 -4.05
N ALA A 191 -15.35 0.54 -5.37
CA ALA A 191 -16.57 -0.03 -5.94
C ALA A 191 -16.80 -1.46 -5.45
N PHE A 192 -15.76 -2.31 -5.42
CA PHE A 192 -15.86 -3.66 -4.86
C PHE A 192 -16.19 -3.67 -3.37
N GLN A 193 -15.63 -2.75 -2.60
CA GLN A 193 -15.93 -2.63 -1.17
C GLN A 193 -17.39 -2.23 -0.93
N LEU A 194 -17.87 -1.19 -1.64
CA LEU A 194 -19.26 -0.74 -1.56
C LEU A 194 -20.22 -1.86 -1.97
N TRP A 195 -19.93 -2.53 -3.08
CA TRP A 195 -20.71 -3.67 -3.56
C TRP A 195 -20.78 -4.79 -2.51
N ALA A 196 -19.65 -5.21 -1.96
CA ALA A 196 -19.61 -6.28 -0.97
C ALA A 196 -20.38 -5.95 0.32
N ALA A 197 -20.39 -4.67 0.71
CA ALA A 197 -21.13 -4.21 1.87
C ALA A 197 -22.66 -4.33 1.70
N THR A 198 -23.18 -4.31 0.45
CA THR A 198 -24.61 -4.51 0.17
C THR A 198 -25.06 -5.97 0.22
N LEU A 199 -24.13 -6.91 0.21
CA LEU A 199 -24.41 -8.33 0.20
C LEU A 199 -24.69 -8.85 1.62
N ASP A 200 -25.81 -9.53 1.78
CA ASP A 200 -26.15 -10.23 3.03
C ASP A 200 -25.63 -11.68 2.98
N PRO A 201 -24.78 -12.09 3.94
CA PRO A 201 -24.28 -13.46 4.01
C PRO A 201 -25.38 -14.52 4.05
N GLN A 202 -26.53 -14.23 4.68
CA GLN A 202 -27.66 -15.16 4.76
C GLN A 202 -28.32 -15.36 3.40
N HIS A 203 -28.40 -14.30 2.58
CA HIS A 203 -28.94 -14.41 1.22
C HIS A 203 -28.00 -15.21 0.32
N MET A 204 -26.69 -14.95 0.40
CA MET A 204 -25.68 -15.67 -0.36
C MET A 204 -25.63 -17.16 0.03
N ALA A 205 -25.70 -17.47 1.32
CA ALA A 205 -25.62 -18.84 1.82
C ALA A 205 -26.76 -19.74 1.29
N LYS A 206 -27.95 -19.19 1.10
CA LYS A 206 -29.12 -19.94 0.57
C LYS A 206 -28.96 -20.40 -0.89
N HIS A 207 -28.01 -19.82 -1.62
CA HIS A 207 -27.81 -20.05 -3.05
C HIS A 207 -26.39 -20.54 -3.37
N ARG A 208 -25.59 -20.86 -2.34
CA ARG A 208 -24.16 -21.21 -2.51
C ARG A 208 -23.92 -22.44 -3.37
N ASP A 209 -24.84 -23.36 -3.42
CA ASP A 209 -24.83 -24.57 -4.24
C ASP A 209 -25.11 -24.31 -5.73
N ASN A 210 -25.57 -23.12 -6.08
CA ASN A 210 -25.88 -22.71 -7.45
C ASN A 210 -25.00 -21.56 -7.93
N ALA A 211 -23.96 -21.86 -8.67
CA ALA A 211 -23.02 -20.87 -9.20
C ALA A 211 -23.68 -19.78 -10.06
N PHE A 212 -24.70 -20.14 -10.82
CA PHE A 212 -25.43 -19.20 -11.67
C PHE A 212 -26.23 -18.19 -10.84
N GLN A 213 -26.89 -18.64 -9.76
CA GLN A 213 -27.65 -17.76 -8.87
C GLN A 213 -26.72 -16.82 -8.07
N ILE A 214 -25.58 -17.30 -7.63
CA ILE A 214 -24.55 -16.45 -6.98
C ILE A 214 -24.01 -15.41 -7.97
N GLU A 215 -23.76 -15.83 -9.20
CA GLU A 215 -23.31 -14.90 -10.24
C GLU A 215 -24.38 -13.83 -10.54
N ALA A 216 -25.66 -14.23 -10.72
CA ALA A 216 -26.77 -13.31 -10.89
C ALA A 216 -26.88 -12.31 -9.71
N LEU A 217 -26.77 -12.78 -8.47
CA LEU A 217 -26.78 -11.94 -7.28
C LEU A 217 -25.59 -10.95 -7.28
N PHE A 218 -24.39 -11.41 -7.63
CA PHE A 218 -23.19 -10.58 -7.60
C PHE A 218 -23.21 -9.51 -8.68
N PHE A 219 -23.49 -9.87 -9.91
CA PHE A 219 -23.62 -8.91 -11.02
C PHE A 219 -24.79 -7.95 -10.84
N GLY A 220 -25.91 -8.46 -10.32
CA GLY A 220 -27.08 -7.67 -10.07
C GLY A 220 -26.86 -6.62 -8.97
N GLN A 221 -26.31 -7.02 -7.83
CA GLN A 221 -25.96 -6.09 -6.75
C GLN A 221 -24.86 -5.10 -7.15
N ALA A 222 -24.02 -5.46 -8.12
CA ALA A 222 -23.06 -4.55 -8.73
C ALA A 222 -23.68 -3.50 -9.67
N GLY A 223 -25.00 -3.59 -9.94
CA GLY A 223 -25.68 -2.70 -10.89
C GLY A 223 -25.29 -2.93 -12.35
N LEU A 224 -24.71 -4.10 -12.67
CA LEU A 224 -24.20 -4.42 -14.01
C LEU A 224 -25.19 -5.27 -14.84
N LEU A 225 -26.38 -5.57 -14.30
CA LEU A 225 -27.50 -6.25 -14.97
C LEU A 225 -28.68 -5.31 -15.19
N ASP A 226 -28.42 -4.04 -15.48
CA ASP A 226 -29.43 -3.06 -15.84
C ASP A 226 -29.40 -2.84 -17.35
N ALA A 227 -30.41 -3.35 -18.04
CA ALA A 227 -30.54 -3.26 -19.50
C ALA A 227 -30.72 -1.82 -19.98
N GLU A 228 -31.34 -0.94 -19.19
CA GLU A 228 -31.51 0.48 -19.52
C GLU A 228 -30.18 1.23 -19.39
N ALA A 229 -29.39 0.93 -18.35
CA ALA A 229 -28.07 1.53 -18.14
C ALA A 229 -26.99 0.96 -19.09
N THR A 230 -27.20 -0.27 -19.61
CA THR A 230 -26.23 -0.96 -20.49
C THR A 230 -26.85 -1.52 -21.77
N PRO A 231 -27.39 -0.68 -22.68
CA PRO A 231 -28.11 -1.14 -23.87
C PRO A 231 -27.28 -2.06 -24.78
N ALA A 232 -25.95 -1.89 -24.80
CA ALA A 232 -25.06 -2.72 -25.62
C ALA A 232 -25.01 -4.20 -25.19
N HIS A 233 -25.45 -4.53 -23.98
CA HIS A 233 -25.44 -5.88 -23.42
C HIS A 233 -26.77 -6.63 -23.63
N GLN A 234 -27.84 -5.95 -24.02
CA GLN A 234 -29.19 -6.52 -24.13
C GLN A 234 -29.32 -7.71 -25.09
N HIS A 235 -28.41 -7.83 -26.07
CA HIS A 235 -28.43 -8.92 -27.06
C HIS A 235 -27.60 -10.14 -26.62
N ASP A 236 -26.99 -10.09 -25.42
CA ASP A 236 -26.21 -11.20 -24.89
C ASP A 236 -27.11 -12.16 -24.11
N GLU A 237 -27.17 -13.42 -24.52
CA GLU A 237 -28.05 -14.41 -23.90
C GLU A 237 -27.70 -14.66 -22.42
N HIS A 238 -26.42 -14.69 -22.09
CA HIS A 238 -25.99 -14.89 -20.70
C HIS A 238 -26.41 -13.71 -19.80
N PHE A 239 -26.28 -12.48 -20.32
CA PHE A 239 -26.78 -11.28 -19.65
C PHE A 239 -28.27 -11.38 -19.36
N GLN A 240 -29.10 -11.72 -20.37
CA GLN A 240 -30.55 -11.83 -20.23
C GLN A 240 -30.95 -12.88 -19.19
N GLN A 241 -30.27 -14.02 -19.17
CA GLN A 241 -30.52 -15.06 -18.17
C GLN A 241 -30.17 -14.61 -16.75
N LEU A 242 -29.02 -13.95 -16.56
CA LEU A 242 -28.62 -13.42 -15.27
C LEU A 242 -29.53 -12.29 -14.79
N GLU A 243 -29.94 -11.38 -15.70
CA GLU A 243 -30.86 -10.29 -15.38
C GLU A 243 -32.20 -10.82 -14.90
N LYS A 244 -32.76 -11.82 -15.58
CA LYS A 244 -34.02 -12.48 -15.19
C LYS A 244 -33.91 -13.13 -13.81
N GLU A 245 -32.84 -13.86 -13.54
CA GLU A 245 -32.59 -14.51 -12.26
C GLU A 245 -32.38 -13.48 -11.15
N TYR A 246 -31.62 -12.44 -11.41
CA TYR A 246 -31.43 -11.36 -10.44
C TYR A 246 -32.74 -10.63 -10.12
N HIS A 247 -33.60 -10.39 -11.12
CA HIS A 247 -34.89 -9.77 -10.89
C HIS A 247 -35.74 -10.56 -9.89
N PHE A 248 -35.74 -11.90 -9.99
CA PHE A 248 -36.38 -12.77 -9.03
C PHE A 248 -35.73 -12.67 -7.64
N LEU A 249 -34.39 -12.73 -7.55
CA LEU A 249 -33.65 -12.65 -6.29
C LEU A 249 -33.82 -11.28 -5.62
N ARG A 250 -33.84 -10.21 -6.41
CA ARG A 250 -34.08 -8.84 -5.94
C ARG A 250 -35.44 -8.69 -5.27
N GLN A 251 -36.50 -9.25 -5.86
CA GLN A 251 -37.83 -9.25 -5.28
C GLN A 251 -37.89 -10.13 -4.03
N LYS A 252 -37.30 -11.32 -4.08
CA LYS A 252 -37.31 -12.28 -2.97
C LYS A 252 -36.65 -11.71 -1.72
N PHE A 253 -35.54 -10.99 -1.85
CA PHE A 253 -34.73 -10.49 -0.74
C PHE A 253 -34.91 -8.99 -0.45
N VAL A 254 -35.69 -8.28 -1.25
CA VAL A 254 -35.90 -6.83 -1.13
C VAL A 254 -34.60 -6.04 -1.07
N ILE A 255 -33.68 -6.33 -2.02
CA ILE A 255 -32.36 -5.75 -2.09
C ILE A 255 -32.22 -4.70 -3.21
N SER A 256 -31.29 -3.77 -3.06
CA SER A 256 -31.01 -2.72 -4.04
C SER A 256 -29.54 -2.70 -4.45
N PRO A 257 -29.23 -2.60 -5.76
CA PRO A 257 -27.86 -2.59 -6.24
C PRO A 257 -27.16 -1.25 -5.96
N ILE A 258 -25.83 -1.26 -6.02
CA ILE A 258 -25.05 -0.03 -6.17
C ILE A 258 -25.23 0.52 -7.59
N SER A 259 -24.86 1.80 -7.79
CA SER A 259 -24.87 2.39 -9.13
C SER A 259 -23.78 1.78 -10.02
N SER A 260 -24.12 1.50 -11.30
CA SER A 260 -23.14 1.09 -12.31
C SER A 260 -22.04 2.13 -12.56
N SER A 261 -22.28 3.40 -12.23
CA SER A 261 -21.31 4.50 -12.35
C SER A 261 -20.12 4.40 -11.39
N GLU A 262 -20.22 3.59 -10.33
CA GLU A 262 -19.12 3.34 -9.41
C GLU A 262 -17.94 2.59 -10.09
N TRP A 263 -18.22 1.85 -11.16
CA TRP A 263 -17.24 1.01 -11.82
C TRP A 263 -16.39 1.78 -12.83
N ARG A 264 -15.08 1.55 -12.80
CA ARG A 264 -14.11 2.13 -13.74
C ARG A 264 -13.68 1.08 -14.75
N PHE A 265 -13.91 1.36 -16.04
CA PHE A 265 -13.55 0.45 -17.16
C PHE A 265 -12.39 0.97 -17.99
N LEU A 266 -12.17 2.29 -18.00
CA LEU A 266 -11.18 2.93 -18.87
C LEU A 266 -9.74 2.53 -18.50
N ARG A 267 -8.96 2.16 -19.51
CA ARG A 267 -7.53 1.77 -19.39
C ARG A 267 -7.32 0.54 -18.48
N LEU A 268 -8.25 -0.40 -18.51
CA LEU A 268 -8.08 -1.72 -17.92
C LEU A 268 -7.73 -2.75 -18.98
N ARG A 269 -6.88 -3.72 -18.63
CA ARG A 269 -6.70 -4.93 -19.43
C ARG A 269 -7.94 -5.81 -19.29
N PRO A 270 -8.33 -6.61 -20.30
CA PRO A 270 -9.54 -7.46 -20.25
C PRO A 270 -9.65 -8.30 -18.96
N GLN A 271 -8.56 -8.94 -18.54
CA GLN A 271 -8.51 -9.75 -17.31
C GLN A 271 -8.78 -8.98 -16.01
N ASN A 272 -8.73 -7.65 -16.02
CA ASN A 272 -8.95 -6.78 -14.87
C ASN A 272 -10.32 -6.05 -14.94
N PHE A 273 -11.16 -6.40 -15.91
CA PHE A 273 -12.51 -5.87 -15.98
C PHE A 273 -13.32 -6.29 -14.75
N PRO A 274 -14.15 -5.39 -14.19
CA PRO A 274 -15.04 -5.71 -13.07
C PRO A 274 -15.84 -6.99 -13.29
N HIS A 275 -16.34 -7.22 -14.51
CA HIS A 275 -17.10 -8.44 -14.87
C HIS A 275 -16.27 -9.72 -14.60
N VAL A 276 -15.04 -9.79 -15.11
CA VAL A 276 -14.17 -10.96 -14.89
C VAL A 276 -13.87 -11.14 -13.39
N ARG A 277 -13.64 -10.05 -12.67
CA ARG A 277 -13.33 -10.11 -11.24
C ARG A 277 -14.54 -10.50 -10.38
N LEU A 278 -15.74 -10.05 -10.74
CA LEU A 278 -16.98 -10.48 -10.09
C LEU A 278 -17.26 -11.97 -10.33
N ALA A 279 -17.08 -12.46 -11.58
CA ALA A 279 -17.22 -13.86 -11.90
C ALA A 279 -16.20 -14.75 -11.11
N GLN A 280 -14.95 -14.30 -11.03
CA GLN A 280 -13.93 -14.99 -10.23
C GLN A 280 -14.29 -14.99 -8.74
N MET A 281 -14.84 -13.90 -8.23
CA MET A 281 -15.25 -13.81 -6.84
C MET A 281 -16.49 -14.68 -6.55
N ALA A 282 -17.44 -14.76 -7.48
CA ALA A 282 -18.59 -15.67 -7.41
C ALA A 282 -18.10 -17.14 -7.36
N ALA A 283 -17.21 -17.53 -8.27
CA ALA A 283 -16.65 -18.87 -8.31
C ALA A 283 -15.86 -19.21 -7.03
N LEU A 284 -15.07 -18.29 -6.49
CA LEU A 284 -14.35 -18.47 -5.23
C LEU A 284 -15.32 -18.64 -4.05
N TYR A 285 -16.38 -17.84 -3.99
CA TYR A 285 -17.42 -17.98 -2.95
C TYR A 285 -18.13 -19.33 -3.02
N VAL A 286 -18.55 -19.77 -4.20
CA VAL A 286 -19.21 -21.06 -4.44
C VAL A 286 -18.29 -22.23 -4.07
N SER A 287 -17.00 -22.15 -4.36
CA SER A 287 -16.04 -23.20 -4.00
C SER A 287 -16.01 -23.52 -2.50
N GLY A 288 -16.33 -22.54 -1.66
CA GLY A 288 -16.35 -22.68 -0.21
C GLY A 288 -15.01 -22.93 0.46
N HIS A 289 -13.92 -22.85 -0.29
CA HIS A 289 -12.59 -23.18 0.21
C HIS A 289 -11.95 -22.07 1.02
N LEU A 290 -12.35 -20.81 0.80
CA LEU A 290 -11.77 -19.66 1.47
C LEU A 290 -12.79 -19.02 2.42
N SER A 291 -12.48 -19.03 3.71
CA SER A 291 -13.20 -18.36 4.78
C SER A 291 -12.20 -17.66 5.68
N PHE A 292 -12.66 -16.76 6.54
CA PHE A 292 -11.76 -16.15 7.54
C PHE A 292 -11.22 -17.18 8.52
N ASP A 293 -12.05 -18.14 8.94
CA ASP A 293 -11.59 -19.24 9.79
C ASP A 293 -10.47 -20.05 9.12
N ALA A 294 -10.59 -20.31 7.82
CA ALA A 294 -9.52 -20.99 7.08
C ALA A 294 -8.21 -20.20 7.05
N VAL A 295 -8.29 -18.86 7.02
CA VAL A 295 -7.11 -17.97 7.10
C VAL A 295 -6.51 -18.00 8.50
N ARG A 296 -7.34 -17.94 9.52
CA ARG A 296 -6.94 -17.88 10.93
C ARG A 296 -6.22 -19.15 11.39
N GLU A 297 -6.74 -20.31 10.97
CA GLU A 297 -6.25 -21.63 11.40
C GLU A 297 -5.08 -22.14 10.53
N CYS A 298 -4.87 -21.58 9.33
CA CYS A 298 -3.84 -22.05 8.44
C CYS A 298 -2.44 -21.63 8.90
N GLU A 299 -1.50 -22.57 8.91
CA GLU A 299 -0.11 -22.31 9.26
C GLU A 299 0.77 -22.05 8.03
N ALA A 300 0.49 -22.72 6.92
CA ALA A 300 1.30 -22.67 5.72
C ALA A 300 0.67 -21.83 4.60
N LEU A 301 1.41 -20.85 4.09
CA LEU A 301 0.99 -19.95 3.02
C LEU A 301 0.51 -20.71 1.77
N ASP A 302 1.19 -21.79 1.38
CA ASP A 302 0.88 -22.55 0.17
C ASP A 302 -0.44 -23.33 0.30
N GLU A 303 -0.85 -23.73 1.50
CA GLU A 303 -2.17 -24.36 1.73
C GLU A 303 -3.30 -23.35 1.40
N LEU A 304 -3.17 -22.11 1.85
CA LEU A 304 -4.13 -21.06 1.49
C LEU A 304 -4.11 -20.75 -0.01
N ARG A 305 -2.94 -20.77 -0.65
CA ARG A 305 -2.86 -20.58 -2.10
C ARG A 305 -3.66 -21.63 -2.88
N ASN A 306 -3.64 -22.87 -2.41
CA ASN A 306 -4.39 -23.98 -3.03
C ASN A 306 -5.91 -23.77 -2.94
N LYS A 307 -6.40 -22.96 -1.98
CA LYS A 307 -7.82 -22.59 -1.87
C LYS A 307 -8.30 -21.63 -2.95
N PHE A 308 -7.38 -21.01 -3.70
CA PHE A 308 -7.69 -20.16 -4.87
C PHE A 308 -7.82 -20.93 -6.18
N VAL A 309 -7.97 -22.25 -6.11
CA VAL A 309 -8.28 -23.11 -7.26
C VAL A 309 -9.80 -23.20 -7.39
N PHE A 310 -10.34 -22.52 -8.40
CA PHE A 310 -11.76 -22.52 -8.74
C PHE A 310 -11.95 -22.35 -10.24
N ASN A 311 -13.14 -22.70 -10.74
CA ASN A 311 -13.52 -22.49 -12.14
C ASN A 311 -14.70 -21.52 -12.22
N THR A 312 -14.58 -20.50 -13.02
CA THR A 312 -15.70 -19.62 -13.38
C THR A 312 -16.69 -20.35 -14.28
N LEU A 313 -17.88 -19.81 -14.47
CA LEU A 313 -18.79 -20.33 -15.48
C LEU A 313 -18.13 -20.26 -16.88
N PRO A 314 -18.43 -21.22 -17.79
CA PRO A 314 -17.76 -21.33 -19.11
C PRO A 314 -17.83 -20.06 -19.95
N TYR A 315 -18.83 -19.22 -19.77
CA TYR A 315 -18.97 -17.95 -20.44
C TYR A 315 -17.71 -17.07 -20.26
N TRP A 316 -17.19 -16.96 -19.03
CA TRP A 316 -16.04 -16.10 -18.70
C TRP A 316 -14.68 -16.65 -19.13
N GLU A 317 -14.64 -17.87 -19.66
CA GLU A 317 -13.42 -18.40 -20.29
C GLU A 317 -13.08 -17.67 -21.60
N THR A 318 -14.08 -17.07 -22.26
CA THR A 318 -13.94 -16.41 -23.56
C THR A 318 -14.32 -14.93 -23.54
N HIS A 319 -15.14 -14.49 -22.60
CA HIS A 319 -15.64 -13.12 -22.51
C HIS A 319 -14.96 -12.34 -21.37
N TYR A 320 -14.79 -11.04 -21.53
CA TYR A 320 -14.29 -10.13 -20.50
C TYR A 320 -15.35 -9.08 -20.07
N THR A 321 -16.40 -8.95 -20.83
CA THR A 321 -17.67 -8.25 -20.53
C THR A 321 -18.76 -8.90 -21.35
N PHE A 322 -20.01 -8.61 -21.09
CA PHE A 322 -21.13 -9.15 -21.85
C PHE A 322 -21.02 -8.81 -23.34
N GLY A 323 -21.24 -9.79 -24.21
CA GLY A 323 -21.20 -9.67 -25.65
C GLY A 323 -19.81 -9.42 -26.26
N LYS A 324 -18.74 -9.32 -25.46
CA LYS A 324 -17.38 -9.07 -25.98
C LYS A 324 -16.41 -10.17 -25.58
N LYS A 325 -15.89 -10.83 -26.65
CA LYS A 325 -14.84 -11.84 -26.52
C LYS A 325 -13.46 -11.19 -26.59
N GLU A 326 -12.47 -11.82 -25.96
CA GLU A 326 -11.08 -11.44 -26.12
C GLU A 326 -10.60 -11.88 -27.50
N GLU A 327 -10.33 -10.91 -28.39
CA GLU A 327 -9.66 -11.20 -29.65
C GLU A 327 -8.22 -11.62 -29.37
N LYS A 328 -7.83 -12.83 -29.83
CA LYS A 328 -6.44 -13.29 -29.77
C LYS A 328 -5.62 -12.32 -30.61
N SER A 329 -4.77 -11.51 -30.02
CA SER A 329 -3.78 -10.71 -30.73
C SER A 329 -2.92 -11.65 -31.59
N ALA A 330 -3.16 -11.67 -32.90
CA ALA A 330 -2.37 -12.38 -33.89
C ALA A 330 -1.02 -11.66 -34.11
N LYS A 331 -0.19 -11.58 -33.06
CA LYS A 331 1.23 -11.28 -33.17
C LYS A 331 2.05 -12.52 -32.86
N GLN A 332 1.86 -13.57 -33.66
CA GLN A 332 2.93 -14.50 -33.93
C GLN A 332 3.79 -13.85 -35.02
N ILE A 333 4.92 -13.31 -34.61
CA ILE A 333 6.02 -12.95 -35.52
C ILE A 333 6.38 -14.23 -36.27
N ASP A 334 6.14 -14.20 -37.57
CA ASP A 334 6.51 -15.26 -38.50
C ASP A 334 8.05 -15.23 -38.68
N ILE A 335 8.75 -16.00 -37.81
CA ILE A 335 10.22 -16.16 -37.85
C ILE A 335 10.64 -17.02 -39.06
N SER A 336 9.72 -17.41 -39.96
CA SER A 336 10.01 -18.25 -41.13
C SER A 336 10.37 -17.49 -42.39
N LYS A 337 10.47 -16.15 -42.38
CA LYS A 337 10.77 -15.34 -43.59
C LYS A 337 12.04 -14.49 -43.54
N SER A 338 13.00 -14.79 -42.68
CA SER A 338 14.29 -14.08 -42.67
C SER A 338 15.52 -14.98 -42.92
N SER A 339 15.34 -16.13 -43.63
CA SER A 339 16.45 -16.99 -44.01
C SER A 339 16.63 -17.10 -45.53
N SER A 340 16.42 -16.00 -46.26
CA SER A 340 16.79 -15.96 -47.71
C SER A 340 17.24 -14.56 -48.09
N GLN A 341 18.41 -14.15 -47.63
CA GLN A 341 19.30 -13.18 -48.31
C GLN A 341 20.51 -12.87 -47.42
N ILE A 342 21.52 -13.72 -47.42
CA ILE A 342 22.92 -13.35 -47.41
C ILE A 342 23.65 -14.54 -48.05
N LYS A 343 23.94 -14.42 -49.34
CA LYS A 343 24.97 -15.18 -50.04
C LYS A 343 26.17 -14.28 -50.20
N ASN A 344 27.33 -14.94 -50.04
CA ASN A 344 28.68 -14.55 -50.40
C ASN A 344 29.49 -13.77 -49.36
N ALA A 345 30.48 -14.43 -48.73
CA ALA A 345 31.86 -14.36 -49.15
C ALA A 345 32.75 -15.21 -48.22
N ASP A 346 33.54 -16.07 -48.87
CA ASP A 346 34.91 -16.55 -48.68
C ASP A 346 35.31 -17.44 -47.49
N SER A 347 35.46 -18.69 -47.83
CA SER A 347 36.62 -19.60 -47.74
C SER A 347 37.62 -19.45 -46.56
N ILE A 348 37.82 -20.55 -45.83
CA ILE A 348 39.11 -21.25 -45.65
C ILE A 348 38.90 -22.57 -44.88
N GLU A 349 39.34 -23.66 -45.46
CA GLU A 349 39.78 -25.01 -45.09
C GLU A 349 40.27 -25.24 -43.63
N LEU A 350 40.19 -26.41 -43.00
CA LEU A 350 40.58 -27.82 -43.22
C LEU A 350 40.17 -28.68 -41.99
N VAL A 351 39.40 -29.75 -42.11
CA VAL A 351 39.58 -31.23 -42.07
C VAL A 351 40.55 -31.82 -40.98
N PRO A 352 40.43 -33.12 -40.49
CA PRO A 352 39.28 -34.04 -40.35
C PRO A 352 39.31 -34.95 -39.06
N SER A 353 38.35 -35.86 -39.03
CA SER A 353 38.32 -37.25 -38.48
C SER A 353 37.75 -37.48 -37.11
N CYS A 354 36.76 -38.29 -36.94
CA CYS A 354 36.56 -39.73 -37.04
C CYS A 354 35.08 -40.09 -36.82
N GLU A 355 34.52 -40.88 -37.72
CA GLU A 355 33.35 -41.75 -37.57
C GLU A 355 33.79 -43.10 -36.95
N PRO A 356 32.89 -44.12 -36.72
CA PRO A 356 31.45 -44.26 -36.97
C PRO A 356 30.69 -45.00 -35.85
N GLU A 357 29.38 -45.07 -35.89
CA GLU A 357 28.55 -46.28 -35.99
C GLU A 357 27.05 -45.98 -35.79
N THR A 358 26.26 -46.33 -36.82
CA THR A 358 24.83 -46.60 -36.82
C THR A 358 24.58 -48.10 -36.47
N PRO A 359 23.37 -48.66 -36.25
CA PRO A 359 22.04 -48.22 -36.70
C PRO A 359 20.89 -48.52 -35.69
N THR A 360 19.72 -48.00 -35.90
CA THR A 360 18.48 -48.77 -36.20
C THR A 360 17.25 -47.88 -36.24
N SER A 361 16.51 -48.09 -37.32
CA SER A 361 15.24 -47.47 -37.66
C SER A 361 14.09 -47.89 -36.77
N GLU A 362 13.41 -46.93 -36.12
CA GLU A 362 11.99 -47.13 -35.79
C GLU A 362 11.15 -45.96 -36.27
N LYS A 363 10.24 -46.29 -37.19
CA LYS A 363 9.18 -45.44 -37.71
C LYS A 363 8.23 -45.05 -36.58
N LYS A 364 8.37 -43.86 -35.99
CA LYS A 364 7.32 -43.27 -35.18
C LYS A 364 6.33 -42.51 -36.08
N THR A 365 5.18 -43.12 -36.24
CA THR A 365 3.95 -42.52 -36.78
C THR A 365 3.70 -41.17 -36.15
N ARG A 366 3.73 -40.12 -36.99
CA ARG A 366 3.25 -38.77 -36.61
C ARG A 366 1.75 -38.85 -36.29
N ARG A 367 1.42 -38.96 -35.03
CA ARG A 367 0.10 -38.58 -34.52
C ARG A 367 -0.01 -37.06 -34.68
N THR A 368 -0.88 -36.63 -35.60
CA THR A 368 -1.40 -35.27 -35.65
C THR A 368 -2.08 -34.96 -34.32
N ALA A 369 -1.34 -34.34 -33.40
CA ALA A 369 -1.93 -33.75 -32.20
C ALA A 369 -2.83 -32.62 -32.69
N HIS A 370 -4.13 -32.77 -32.55
CA HIS A 370 -5.07 -31.66 -32.56
C HIS A 370 -4.52 -30.60 -31.63
N ARG A 371 -4.17 -29.43 -32.16
CA ARG A 371 -3.83 -28.24 -31.42
C ARG A 371 -5.08 -27.84 -30.63
N GLY A 372 -5.20 -28.36 -29.40
CA GLY A 372 -6.25 -27.94 -28.46
C GLY A 372 -6.17 -26.41 -28.33
N GLU A 373 -7.28 -25.76 -28.52
CA GLU A 373 -7.46 -24.36 -28.13
C GLU A 373 -6.95 -24.23 -26.70
N LYS A 374 -5.92 -23.39 -26.48
CA LYS A 374 -5.54 -23.01 -25.13
C LYS A 374 -6.72 -22.25 -24.54
N ARG A 375 -7.55 -22.96 -23.77
CA ARG A 375 -8.53 -22.34 -22.90
C ARG A 375 -7.77 -21.36 -22.00
N ARG A 376 -8.36 -20.20 -21.79
CA ARG A 376 -7.89 -19.28 -20.74
C ARG A 376 -7.97 -20.07 -19.43
N ASP A 377 -6.89 -20.14 -18.67
CA ASP A 377 -7.03 -20.49 -17.26
C ASP A 377 -7.91 -19.40 -16.64
N ALA A 378 -9.18 -19.67 -16.43
CA ALA A 378 -10.13 -18.75 -15.82
C ALA A 378 -9.76 -18.45 -14.34
N CYS A 379 -8.71 -19.11 -13.86
CA CYS A 379 -8.12 -18.92 -12.55
C CYS A 379 -7.33 -17.61 -12.43
N LEU A 380 -7.19 -17.13 -11.21
CA LEU A 380 -6.31 -16.02 -10.88
C LEU A 380 -4.85 -16.39 -11.19
N SER A 381 -4.11 -15.46 -11.80
CA SER A 381 -2.67 -15.63 -11.94
C SER A 381 -2.01 -15.65 -10.55
N ARG A 382 -0.85 -16.32 -10.41
CA ARG A 382 -0.10 -16.33 -9.15
C ARG A 382 0.17 -14.92 -8.61
N ASN A 383 0.50 -13.98 -9.50
CA ASN A 383 0.69 -12.59 -9.09
C ASN A 383 -0.61 -11.95 -8.56
N SER A 384 -1.77 -12.27 -9.14
CA SER A 384 -3.05 -11.77 -8.63
C SER A 384 -3.36 -12.36 -7.25
N ILE A 385 -3.07 -13.64 -7.04
CA ILE A 385 -3.23 -14.30 -5.74
C ILE A 385 -2.29 -13.65 -4.71
N ASP A 386 -1.01 -13.47 -5.02
CA ASP A 386 -0.05 -12.81 -4.13
C ASP A 386 -0.53 -11.38 -3.74
N LEU A 387 -1.13 -10.63 -4.68
CA LEU A 387 -1.72 -9.31 -4.36
C LEU A 387 -2.94 -9.41 -3.43
N LEU A 388 -3.77 -10.46 -3.53
CA LEU A 388 -4.86 -10.68 -2.58
C LEU A 388 -4.32 -11.04 -1.19
N PHE A 389 -3.24 -11.81 -1.10
CA PHE A 389 -2.57 -12.08 0.17
C PHE A 389 -2.05 -10.78 0.81
N ILE A 390 -1.32 -9.97 0.05
CA ILE A 390 -0.73 -8.71 0.52
C ILE A 390 -1.81 -7.70 0.97
N ASN A 391 -2.97 -7.66 0.29
CA ASN A 391 -3.95 -6.60 0.50
C ASN A 391 -5.21 -7.01 1.27
N ALA A 392 -5.46 -8.31 1.48
CA ALA A 392 -6.61 -8.79 2.22
C ALA A 392 -6.24 -9.84 3.27
N ILE A 393 -5.61 -10.96 2.88
CA ILE A 393 -5.42 -12.11 3.76
C ILE A 393 -4.49 -11.76 4.92
N VAL A 394 -3.28 -11.31 4.62
CA VAL A 394 -2.29 -10.94 5.65
C VAL A 394 -2.79 -9.80 6.54
N PRO A 395 -3.34 -8.69 6.01
CA PRO A 395 -3.89 -7.65 6.86
C PRO A 395 -5.06 -8.12 7.75
N SER A 396 -5.92 -9.03 7.27
CA SER A 396 -7.01 -9.57 8.09
C SER A 396 -6.51 -10.44 9.23
N LEU A 397 -5.49 -11.28 8.99
CA LEU A 397 -4.85 -12.07 10.02
C LEU A 397 -4.16 -11.18 11.07
N PHE A 398 -3.43 -10.15 10.60
CA PHE A 398 -2.76 -9.19 11.48
C PHE A 398 -3.75 -8.39 12.32
N ALA A 399 -4.85 -7.89 11.72
CA ALA A 399 -5.90 -7.17 12.43
C ALA A 399 -6.56 -8.05 13.51
N TYR A 400 -6.85 -9.31 13.20
CA TYR A 400 -7.37 -10.27 14.17
C TYR A 400 -6.39 -10.48 15.33
N ALA A 401 -5.12 -10.71 15.02
CA ALA A 401 -4.07 -10.92 16.00
C ALA A 401 -3.94 -9.71 16.95
N ARG A 402 -3.98 -8.49 16.42
CA ARG A 402 -3.92 -7.24 17.21
C ARG A 402 -5.11 -7.09 18.16
N THR A 403 -6.33 -7.45 17.72
CA THR A 403 -7.54 -7.34 18.56
C THR A 403 -7.62 -8.41 19.65
N HIS A 404 -6.92 -9.53 19.47
CA HIS A 404 -6.93 -10.66 20.41
C HIS A 404 -5.62 -10.80 21.20
N HIS A 405 -4.68 -9.84 21.03
CA HIS A 405 -3.35 -9.88 21.66
C HIS A 405 -2.60 -11.20 21.36
N ASP A 406 -2.67 -11.64 20.11
CA ASP A 406 -2.09 -12.90 19.62
C ASP A 406 -0.81 -12.63 18.85
N ASP A 407 0.31 -12.59 19.57
CA ASP A 407 1.63 -12.28 19.01
C ASP A 407 2.09 -13.36 18.01
N GLU A 408 1.68 -14.60 18.15
CA GLU A 408 2.04 -15.69 17.24
C GLU A 408 1.42 -15.47 15.85
N ARG A 409 0.12 -15.16 15.79
CA ARG A 409 -0.54 -14.85 14.51
C ARG A 409 -0.07 -13.54 13.92
N ALA A 410 0.28 -12.55 14.74
CA ALA A 410 0.88 -11.31 14.26
C ALA A 410 2.25 -11.56 13.60
N ALA A 411 3.11 -12.36 14.22
CA ALA A 411 4.39 -12.78 13.66
C ALA A 411 4.20 -13.56 12.34
N ARG A 412 3.27 -14.53 12.31
CA ARG A 412 2.91 -15.30 11.11
C ARG A 412 2.49 -14.40 9.94
N ALA A 413 1.70 -13.36 10.21
CA ALA A 413 1.29 -12.39 9.18
C ALA A 413 2.50 -11.68 8.56
N LEU A 414 3.49 -11.31 9.36
CA LEU A 414 4.74 -10.70 8.89
C LEU A 414 5.60 -11.71 8.10
N GLU A 415 5.74 -12.92 8.59
CA GLU A 415 6.46 -14.00 7.91
C GLU A 415 5.85 -14.32 6.53
N TRP A 416 4.53 -14.31 6.42
CA TRP A 416 3.87 -14.50 5.13
C TRP A 416 4.19 -13.39 4.13
N LEU A 417 4.32 -12.13 4.57
CA LEU A 417 4.79 -11.06 3.69
C LEU A 417 6.23 -11.27 3.21
N GLU A 418 7.09 -11.86 4.03
CA GLU A 418 8.46 -12.18 3.64
C GLU A 418 8.55 -13.37 2.67
N GLN A 419 7.59 -14.31 2.73
CA GLN A 419 7.50 -15.43 1.79
C GLN A 419 6.87 -15.05 0.45
N LEU A 420 6.10 -13.95 0.39
CA LEU A 420 5.49 -13.45 -0.82
C LEU A 420 6.49 -12.65 -1.68
N ARG A 421 6.32 -12.72 -3.00
CA ARG A 421 7.16 -11.96 -3.92
C ARG A 421 6.91 -10.46 -3.78
N ALA A 422 7.98 -9.67 -3.93
CA ALA A 422 7.88 -8.22 -4.02
C ALA A 422 6.94 -7.80 -5.15
N GLU A 423 6.17 -6.75 -4.92
CA GLU A 423 5.31 -6.17 -5.93
C GLU A 423 6.15 -5.51 -7.04
N SER A 424 5.67 -5.60 -8.28
CA SER A 424 6.28 -4.95 -9.42
C SER A 424 5.42 -3.76 -9.87
N ASN A 425 5.69 -2.59 -9.31
CA ASN A 425 5.01 -1.34 -9.67
C ASN A 425 6.02 -0.20 -9.89
N ALA A 426 5.54 0.97 -10.32
CA ALA A 426 6.39 2.11 -10.62
C ALA A 426 7.18 2.60 -9.40
N THR A 427 6.57 2.57 -8.21
CA THR A 427 7.22 2.97 -6.96
C THR A 427 8.38 2.05 -6.60
N VAL A 428 8.17 0.74 -6.62
CA VAL A 428 9.22 -0.24 -6.31
C VAL A 428 10.37 -0.15 -7.32
N ARG A 429 10.06 0.07 -8.61
CA ARG A 429 11.10 0.29 -9.62
C ARG A 429 11.93 1.55 -9.36
N ALA A 430 11.27 2.68 -9.01
CA ALA A 430 11.98 3.91 -8.69
C ALA A 430 12.91 3.77 -7.47
N TRP A 431 12.50 3.00 -6.46
CA TRP A 431 13.36 2.67 -5.33
C TRP A 431 14.54 1.79 -5.73
N HIS A 432 14.30 0.80 -6.60
CA HIS A 432 15.37 -0.04 -7.12
C HIS A 432 16.42 0.77 -7.91
N GLU A 433 15.96 1.70 -8.76
CA GLU A 433 16.84 2.64 -9.49
C GLU A 433 17.62 3.58 -8.56
N ALA A 434 17.12 3.82 -7.36
CA ALA A 434 17.77 4.59 -6.32
C ALA A 434 18.68 3.75 -5.40
N GLY A 435 18.89 2.45 -5.69
CA GLY A 435 19.77 1.58 -4.91
C GLY A 435 19.09 0.80 -3.76
N LEU A 436 17.75 0.90 -3.61
CA LEU A 436 17.02 0.15 -2.59
C LEU A 436 16.16 -0.95 -3.23
N THR A 437 16.60 -2.20 -3.12
CA THR A 437 15.93 -3.35 -3.75
C THR A 437 14.98 -4.05 -2.79
N ALA A 438 13.73 -4.29 -3.22
CA ALA A 438 12.77 -5.11 -2.51
C ALA A 438 13.05 -6.60 -2.77
N ARG A 439 13.24 -7.39 -1.72
CA ARG A 439 13.48 -8.85 -1.77
C ARG A 439 12.18 -9.63 -1.73
N HIS A 440 11.20 -9.13 -0.99
CA HIS A 440 9.90 -9.76 -0.73
C HIS A 440 8.79 -8.70 -0.58
N ALA A 441 7.55 -9.16 -0.38
CA ALA A 441 6.39 -8.28 -0.31
C ALA A 441 6.46 -7.29 0.86
N ALA A 442 7.03 -7.67 2.00
CA ALA A 442 7.22 -6.76 3.13
C ALA A 442 8.04 -5.54 2.72
N ASP A 443 9.20 -5.73 2.05
CA ASP A 443 10.03 -4.63 1.56
C ASP A 443 9.25 -3.73 0.57
N SER A 444 8.49 -4.32 -0.37
CA SER A 444 7.72 -3.52 -1.33
C SER A 444 6.57 -2.75 -0.67
N GLN A 445 5.93 -3.30 0.35
CA GLN A 445 4.90 -2.60 1.14
C GLN A 445 5.52 -1.45 1.97
N ALA A 446 6.70 -1.67 2.55
CA ALA A 446 7.47 -0.62 3.22
C ALA A 446 7.84 0.54 2.27
N MET A 447 8.26 0.23 1.05
CA MET A 447 8.57 1.24 0.02
C MET A 447 7.35 2.05 -0.41
N LEU A 448 6.17 1.41 -0.48
CA LEU A 448 4.90 2.11 -0.73
C LEU A 448 4.54 3.04 0.43
N GLN A 449 4.71 2.58 1.67
CA GLN A 449 4.48 3.38 2.87
C GLN A 449 5.42 4.59 2.91
N LEU A 450 6.70 4.35 2.69
CA LEU A 450 7.71 5.40 2.66
C LEU A 450 7.39 6.48 1.62
N LYS A 451 6.96 6.06 0.42
CA LYS A 451 6.53 7.02 -0.61
C LYS A 451 5.33 7.84 -0.15
N GLN A 452 4.24 7.17 0.23
CA GLN A 452 2.94 7.82 0.45
C GLN A 452 2.92 8.72 1.68
N HIS A 453 3.57 8.28 2.77
CA HIS A 453 3.48 8.95 4.07
C HIS A 453 4.68 9.83 4.40
N TYR A 454 5.81 9.65 3.71
CA TYR A 454 7.02 10.44 3.97
C TYR A 454 7.45 11.25 2.74
N CYS A 455 7.74 10.60 1.60
CA CYS A 455 8.32 11.30 0.46
C CYS A 455 7.33 12.24 -0.25
N ASP A 456 6.09 11.80 -0.51
CA ASP A 456 5.07 12.62 -1.18
C ASP A 456 4.62 13.79 -0.29
N ARG A 457 4.71 13.65 1.03
CA ARG A 457 4.42 14.70 2.02
C ARG A 457 5.63 15.58 2.32
N LYS A 458 6.80 15.25 1.77
CA LYS A 458 8.09 15.90 2.10
C LYS A 458 8.44 15.85 3.60
N ASP A 459 7.99 14.83 4.28
CA ASP A 459 8.20 14.60 5.72
C ASP A 459 9.55 13.90 5.98
N CYS A 460 10.62 14.47 5.38
CA CYS A 460 11.95 13.89 5.40
C CYS A 460 12.58 13.91 6.79
N LEU A 461 12.19 14.86 7.64
CA LEU A 461 12.72 14.98 8.99
C LEU A 461 12.25 13.88 9.94
N ARG A 462 11.06 13.31 9.70
CA ARG A 462 10.54 12.13 10.43
C ARG A 462 11.01 10.81 9.83
N CYS A 463 11.54 10.83 8.60
CA CYS A 463 12.04 9.65 7.91
C CYS A 463 13.46 9.31 8.37
N ARG A 464 13.73 8.04 8.73
CA ARG A 464 15.08 7.63 9.11
C ARG A 464 16.10 7.82 7.98
N PHE A 465 15.73 7.59 6.71
CA PHE A 465 16.61 7.86 5.58
C PHE A 465 16.88 9.36 5.41
N GLY A 466 15.87 10.21 5.60
CA GLY A 466 16.03 11.65 5.63
C GLY A 466 16.95 12.11 6.78
N ALA A 467 16.81 11.51 7.97
CA ALA A 467 17.69 11.79 9.10
C ALA A 467 19.17 11.39 8.83
N TYR A 468 19.40 10.30 8.10
CA TYR A 468 20.76 9.95 7.66
C TYR A 468 21.31 10.98 6.68
N PHE A 469 20.53 11.46 5.73
CA PHE A 469 20.90 12.53 4.81
C PHE A 469 21.28 13.81 5.57
N MET A 470 20.42 14.23 6.53
CA MET A 470 20.65 15.42 7.35
C MET A 470 21.93 15.36 8.20
N ARG A 471 22.38 14.16 8.57
CA ARG A 471 23.61 13.95 9.38
C ARG A 471 24.87 13.73 8.55
N ALA A 472 24.74 13.39 7.28
CA ALA A 472 25.89 13.03 6.44
C ALA A 472 26.89 14.18 6.24
N ALA A 473 26.44 15.44 6.29
CA ALA A 473 27.31 16.61 6.17
C ALA A 473 27.98 17.04 7.48
N HIS A 474 27.69 16.37 8.60
CA HIS A 474 28.35 16.64 9.88
C HIS A 474 29.48 15.65 10.18
N ARG A 475 29.80 14.72 9.25
CA ARG A 475 30.94 13.83 9.28
C ARG A 475 31.99 14.28 8.25
#